data_bb75242116cef6212ffb6b0e1fc7aba5
#
_entry.id   bb75242116cef6212ffb6b0e1fc7aba5
#
_cell.length_a   1.000
_cell.length_b   1.000
_cell.length_c   1.000
_cell.angle_alpha   90.00
_cell.angle_beta   90.00
_cell.angle_gamma   90.00
#
_symmetry.space_group_name_H-M   'P 1'
#
loop_
_entity.id
_entity.type
_entity.pdbx_description
1 polymer ?
#
loop_
_entity_poly.entity_id
_entity_poly.type
_entity_poly.pdbx_seq_one_letter_code
_entity_poly.pdbx_strand_id
1 'polypeptide(L)'
;MTRSLESSSIKPKVQIILASGSESRKQMLEEAGVIFDVKVSDTDEDKIKKQISSLPFSEQVVDLAKAKAESVSREFNEAVVIGGDQMCVLDDRLLHKPGSKEKAIESLKLLSGQKHYQHSGVCIFKNQSCIWHYSETVELKMHSLSEAEIINYVEMENPINAAGAYKFESLGCNLFSYVNGSSHTVRGMPLIPLLNALRELNIISCLLYTSPSPRD
;
A
#
# COMPACT_ATOMS: atom_id res chain seq x y z
N MET A 1 -13.01 8.97 27.67
CA MET A 1 -13.13 7.50 27.80
C MET A 1 -12.26 6.89 26.69
N THR A 2 -11.04 6.55 27.00
CA THR A 2 -10.13 5.82 26.13
C THR A 2 -10.58 4.35 26.12
N ARG A 3 -11.24 3.90 25.05
CA ARG A 3 -11.43 2.47 24.81
C ARG A 3 -10.05 1.85 24.67
N SER A 4 -9.75 0.85 25.50
CA SER A 4 -8.52 0.08 25.35
C SER A 4 -8.54 -0.59 23.99
N LEU A 5 -7.51 -0.36 23.17
CA LEU A 5 -7.34 -0.93 21.83
C LEU A 5 -7.36 -2.47 21.80
N GLU A 6 -7.16 -3.11 22.96
CA GLU A 6 -7.14 -4.58 23.10
C GLU A 6 -8.50 -5.27 22.85
N SER A 7 -9.62 -4.54 22.98
CA SER A 7 -10.96 -5.13 22.84
C SER A 7 -11.54 -5.05 21.43
N SER A 8 -10.87 -4.37 20.49
CA SER A 8 -11.37 -4.11 19.13
C SER A 8 -10.51 -4.68 17.99
N SER A 9 -9.47 -5.44 18.33
CA SER A 9 -8.57 -6.01 17.32
C SER A 9 -9.16 -7.31 16.72
N ILE A 10 -8.99 -7.45 15.39
CA ILE A 10 -9.31 -8.67 14.64
C ILE A 10 -8.20 -9.68 14.89
N LYS A 11 -8.45 -10.69 15.73
CA LYS A 11 -7.48 -11.77 15.97
C LYS A 11 -7.49 -12.72 14.76
N PRO A 12 -6.36 -12.87 14.05
CA PRO A 12 -6.26 -13.81 12.95
C PRO A 12 -6.20 -15.26 13.50
N LYS A 13 -6.69 -16.22 12.71
CA LYS A 13 -6.61 -17.65 13.04
C LYS A 13 -5.22 -18.24 12.82
N VAL A 14 -4.41 -17.56 12.05
CA VAL A 14 -3.01 -17.90 11.74
C VAL A 14 -2.19 -16.61 11.80
N GLN A 15 -0.89 -16.72 12.01
CA GLN A 15 0.01 -15.57 11.95
C GLN A 15 -0.09 -14.87 10.61
N ILE A 16 -0.21 -13.55 10.61
CA ILE A 16 -0.17 -12.71 9.40
C ILE A 16 1.14 -11.93 9.42
N ILE A 17 1.83 -11.89 8.28
CA ILE A 17 3.06 -11.12 8.09
C ILE A 17 2.88 -10.17 6.92
N LEU A 18 3.18 -8.89 7.12
CA LEU A 18 3.28 -7.89 6.05
C LEU A 18 4.71 -7.87 5.50
N ALA A 19 4.89 -8.33 4.25
CA ALA A 19 6.16 -8.34 3.54
C ALA A 19 6.48 -6.97 2.93
N SER A 20 6.46 -5.90 3.72
CA SER A 20 6.65 -4.53 3.23
C SER A 20 7.21 -3.62 4.31
N GLY A 21 8.19 -2.78 3.95
CA GLY A 21 8.69 -1.68 4.78
C GLY A 21 7.91 -0.37 4.62
N SER A 22 6.75 -0.38 3.96
CA SER A 22 5.92 0.82 3.76
C SER A 22 5.14 1.15 5.02
N GLU A 23 5.43 2.31 5.63
CA GLU A 23 4.71 2.78 6.81
C GLU A 23 3.22 3.00 6.53
N SER A 24 2.86 3.50 5.33
CA SER A 24 1.46 3.71 4.95
C SER A 24 0.68 2.39 4.86
N ARG A 25 1.27 1.31 4.33
CA ARG A 25 0.62 -0.02 4.32
C ARG A 25 0.45 -0.59 5.72
N LYS A 26 1.48 -0.46 6.55
CA LYS A 26 1.43 -0.87 7.96
C LYS A 26 0.30 -0.15 8.69
N GLN A 27 0.26 1.18 8.58
CA GLN A 27 -0.76 2.01 9.20
C GLN A 27 -2.18 1.61 8.76
N MET A 28 -2.39 1.34 7.46
CA MET A 28 -3.70 0.91 6.95
C MET A 28 -4.20 -0.39 7.60
N LEU A 29 -3.33 -1.38 7.80
CA LEU A 29 -3.70 -2.64 8.47
C LEU A 29 -3.94 -2.43 9.98
N GLU A 30 -3.17 -1.56 10.64
CA GLU A 30 -3.36 -1.16 12.04
C GLU A 30 -4.70 -0.43 12.22
N GLU A 31 -5.01 0.56 11.35
CA GLU A 31 -6.29 1.28 11.33
C GLU A 31 -7.48 0.35 11.10
N ALA A 32 -7.29 -0.72 10.30
CA ALA A 32 -8.29 -1.77 10.10
C ALA A 32 -8.41 -2.75 11.27
N GLY A 33 -7.59 -2.64 12.31
CA GLY A 33 -7.58 -3.49 13.49
C GLY A 33 -7.04 -4.91 13.23
N VAL A 34 -6.32 -5.14 12.15
CA VAL A 34 -5.67 -6.43 11.85
C VAL A 34 -4.42 -6.56 12.71
N ILE A 35 -4.23 -7.73 13.33
CA ILE A 35 -3.00 -8.07 14.06
C ILE A 35 -2.06 -8.75 13.08
N PHE A 36 -0.84 -8.25 12.93
CA PHE A 36 0.18 -8.77 12.03
C PHE A 36 1.59 -8.43 12.52
N ASP A 37 2.57 -9.14 11.99
CA ASP A 37 3.98 -8.84 12.13
C ASP A 37 4.52 -8.20 10.84
N VAL A 38 5.65 -7.51 10.91
CA VAL A 38 6.32 -6.92 9.74
C VAL A 38 7.63 -7.65 9.49
N LYS A 39 7.83 -8.12 8.27
CA LYS A 39 9.11 -8.64 7.79
C LYS A 39 9.39 -8.05 6.42
N VAL A 40 10.36 -7.17 6.32
CA VAL A 40 10.76 -6.58 5.04
C VAL A 40 11.43 -7.66 4.18
N SER A 41 11.02 -7.77 2.91
CA SER A 41 11.64 -8.70 1.97
C SER A 41 13.03 -8.23 1.56
N ASP A 42 13.92 -9.16 1.25
CA ASP A 42 15.26 -8.94 0.72
C ASP A 42 15.31 -8.99 -0.83
N THR A 43 14.14 -8.91 -1.46
CA THR A 43 13.97 -9.05 -2.91
C THR A 43 14.70 -7.95 -3.69
N ASP A 44 15.47 -8.34 -4.70
CA ASP A 44 16.08 -7.42 -5.69
C ASP A 44 15.01 -6.89 -6.65
N GLU A 45 14.36 -5.78 -6.22
CA GLU A 45 13.28 -5.15 -6.98
C GLU A 45 13.74 -4.66 -8.35
N ASP A 46 14.98 -4.17 -8.48
CA ASP A 46 15.48 -3.61 -9.75
C ASP A 46 15.68 -4.69 -10.81
N LYS A 47 16.09 -5.88 -10.39
CA LYS A 47 16.19 -7.04 -11.28
C LYS A 47 14.82 -7.46 -11.77
N ILE A 48 13.83 -7.53 -10.89
CA ILE A 48 12.46 -7.92 -11.25
C ILE A 48 11.84 -6.87 -12.17
N LYS A 49 11.94 -5.58 -11.86
CA LYS A 49 11.41 -4.49 -12.70
C LYS A 49 11.92 -4.56 -14.13
N LYS A 50 13.19 -4.91 -14.32
CA LYS A 50 13.75 -5.10 -15.68
C LYS A 50 13.10 -6.26 -16.42
N GLN A 51 12.81 -7.37 -15.74
CA GLN A 51 12.20 -8.56 -16.34
C GLN A 51 10.73 -8.35 -16.73
N ILE A 52 9.99 -7.58 -15.94
CA ILE A 52 8.56 -7.34 -16.15
C ILE A 52 8.24 -6.01 -16.82
N SER A 53 9.24 -5.28 -17.29
CA SER A 53 9.10 -3.91 -17.84
C SER A 53 8.19 -3.82 -19.08
N SER A 54 7.95 -4.92 -19.79
CA SER A 54 7.04 -5.00 -20.95
C SER A 54 5.57 -5.24 -20.56
N LEU A 55 5.29 -5.57 -19.31
CA LEU A 55 3.93 -5.80 -18.83
C LEU A 55 3.21 -4.47 -18.52
N PRO A 56 1.87 -4.43 -18.53
CA PRO A 56 1.11 -3.31 -18.02
C PRO A 56 1.46 -3.01 -16.55
N PHE A 57 1.45 -1.75 -16.13
CA PHE A 57 1.79 -1.37 -14.75
C PHE A 57 0.92 -2.06 -13.69
N SER A 58 -0.36 -2.34 -14.00
CA SER A 58 -1.26 -3.09 -13.13
C SER A 58 -0.80 -4.54 -12.87
N GLU A 59 -0.09 -5.15 -13.81
CA GLU A 59 0.51 -6.48 -13.67
C GLU A 59 1.88 -6.40 -13.00
N GLN A 60 2.69 -5.39 -13.36
CA GLN A 60 4.01 -5.18 -12.73
C GLN A 60 3.91 -5.04 -11.21
N VAL A 61 2.93 -4.28 -10.69
CA VAL A 61 2.76 -4.10 -9.24
C VAL A 61 2.33 -5.40 -8.54
N VAL A 62 1.58 -6.26 -9.22
CA VAL A 62 1.21 -7.60 -8.71
C VAL A 62 2.42 -8.51 -8.65
N ASP A 63 3.24 -8.54 -9.69
CA ASP A 63 4.41 -9.42 -9.74
C ASP A 63 5.48 -8.98 -8.74
N LEU A 64 5.68 -7.68 -8.52
CA LEU A 64 6.54 -7.17 -7.45
C LEU A 64 5.98 -7.52 -6.06
N ALA A 65 4.68 -7.38 -5.87
CA ALA A 65 4.03 -7.78 -4.61
C ALA A 65 4.22 -9.28 -4.34
N LYS A 66 4.05 -10.13 -5.37
CA LYS A 66 4.26 -11.59 -5.28
C LYS A 66 5.71 -11.93 -4.93
N ALA A 67 6.68 -11.33 -5.60
CA ALA A 67 8.09 -11.60 -5.34
C ALA A 67 8.48 -11.27 -3.88
N LYS A 68 7.98 -10.14 -3.34
CA LYS A 68 8.17 -9.76 -1.94
C LYS A 68 7.54 -10.76 -0.98
N ALA A 69 6.30 -11.16 -1.23
CA ALA A 69 5.61 -12.12 -0.38
C ALA A 69 6.23 -13.53 -0.44
N GLU A 70 6.66 -13.96 -1.63
CA GLU A 70 7.30 -15.25 -1.83
C GLU A 70 8.60 -15.35 -1.03
N SER A 71 9.47 -14.33 -1.11
CA SER A 71 10.73 -14.27 -0.35
C SER A 71 10.51 -14.48 1.15
N VAL A 72 9.55 -13.76 1.73
CA VAL A 72 9.20 -13.89 3.16
C VAL A 72 8.50 -15.23 3.46
N SER A 73 7.61 -15.71 2.58
CA SER A 73 6.89 -16.97 2.78
C SER A 73 7.79 -18.20 2.86
N ARG A 74 8.98 -18.17 2.25
CA ARG A 74 9.99 -19.23 2.37
C ARG A 74 10.54 -19.37 3.79
N GLU A 75 10.62 -18.27 4.55
CA GLU A 75 11.08 -18.28 5.95
C GLU A 75 9.93 -18.63 6.92
N PHE A 76 8.67 -18.39 6.55
CA PHE A 76 7.50 -18.48 7.42
C PHE A 76 6.39 -19.32 6.76
N ASN A 77 6.63 -20.63 6.59
CA ASN A 77 5.75 -21.53 5.85
C ASN A 77 4.31 -21.59 6.38
N GLU A 78 4.12 -21.57 7.71
CA GLU A 78 2.81 -21.65 8.34
C GLU A 78 2.05 -20.31 8.37
N ALA A 79 2.74 -19.20 8.12
CA ALA A 79 2.14 -17.89 8.16
C ALA A 79 1.41 -17.55 6.83
N VAL A 80 0.45 -16.63 6.96
CA VAL A 80 -0.11 -15.91 5.82
C VAL A 80 0.72 -14.66 5.57
N VAL A 81 1.29 -14.51 4.37
CA VAL A 81 2.15 -13.39 4.02
C VAL A 81 1.43 -12.47 3.05
N ILE A 82 1.33 -11.20 3.40
CA ILE A 82 0.74 -10.14 2.56
C ILE A 82 1.88 -9.39 1.88
N GLY A 83 1.92 -9.42 0.55
CA GLY A 83 2.81 -8.59 -0.27
C GLY A 83 2.08 -7.40 -0.87
N GLY A 84 2.79 -6.31 -1.08
CA GLY A 84 2.22 -5.13 -1.75
C GLY A 84 3.26 -4.29 -2.46
N ASP A 85 2.88 -3.76 -3.62
CA ASP A 85 3.69 -2.79 -4.37
C ASP A 85 2.83 -1.67 -4.95
N GLN A 86 3.47 -0.55 -5.31
CA GLN A 86 2.81 0.62 -5.87
C GLN A 86 3.70 1.33 -6.88
N MET A 87 3.08 1.80 -7.96
CA MET A 87 3.72 2.61 -9.00
C MET A 87 2.91 3.88 -9.28
N CYS A 88 3.58 5.04 -9.25
CA CYS A 88 3.03 6.31 -9.70
C CYS A 88 3.43 6.54 -11.17
N VAL A 89 2.46 6.78 -12.05
CA VAL A 89 2.69 6.86 -13.48
C VAL A 89 2.07 8.14 -14.05
N LEU A 90 2.89 8.91 -14.78
CA LEU A 90 2.50 10.09 -15.55
C LEU A 90 2.86 9.85 -17.03
N ASP A 91 1.89 9.87 -17.93
CA ASP A 91 2.10 9.71 -19.39
C ASP A 91 3.02 8.51 -19.72
N ASP A 92 2.69 7.31 -19.20
CA ASP A 92 3.47 6.07 -19.30
C ASP A 92 4.89 6.12 -18.69
N ARG A 93 5.22 7.20 -17.98
CA ARG A 93 6.48 7.36 -17.28
C ARG A 93 6.32 7.00 -15.79
N LEU A 94 7.08 6.01 -15.35
CA LEU A 94 7.17 5.66 -13.93
C LEU A 94 7.91 6.75 -13.14
N LEU A 95 7.24 7.28 -12.11
CA LEU A 95 7.82 8.21 -11.15
C LEU A 95 8.32 7.42 -9.92
N HIS A 96 9.63 7.45 -9.72
CA HIS A 96 10.28 6.77 -8.59
C HIS A 96 10.13 7.57 -7.28
N LYS A 97 10.45 6.93 -6.16
CA LYS A 97 10.67 7.62 -4.89
C LYS A 97 11.79 8.64 -5.07
N PRO A 98 11.60 9.91 -4.72
CA PRO A 98 12.58 10.95 -5.03
C PRO A 98 13.92 10.79 -4.29
N GLY A 99 13.91 10.33 -3.06
CA GLY A 99 15.11 10.14 -2.24
C GLY A 99 15.75 11.43 -1.72
N SER A 100 15.40 12.60 -2.27
CA SER A 100 15.81 13.91 -1.76
C SER A 100 14.69 14.94 -1.92
N LYS A 101 14.78 16.08 -1.21
CA LYS A 101 13.81 17.18 -1.30
C LYS A 101 13.80 17.83 -2.67
N GLU A 102 14.98 18.04 -3.28
CA GLU A 102 15.13 18.62 -4.61
C GLU A 102 14.40 17.78 -5.67
N LYS A 103 14.61 16.47 -5.66
CA LYS A 103 13.91 15.54 -6.56
C LYS A 103 12.41 15.43 -6.25
N ALA A 104 12.00 15.63 -5.00
CA ALA A 104 10.59 15.69 -4.64
C ALA A 104 9.93 16.93 -5.23
N ILE A 105 10.59 18.10 -5.17
CA ILE A 105 10.14 19.33 -5.82
C ILE A 105 10.04 19.15 -7.34
N GLU A 106 11.04 18.54 -7.99
CA GLU A 106 11.00 18.23 -9.43
C GLU A 106 9.83 17.33 -9.80
N SER A 107 9.59 16.26 -9.03
CA SER A 107 8.47 15.34 -9.25
C SER A 107 7.12 16.05 -9.11
N LEU A 108 6.94 16.90 -8.12
CA LEU A 108 5.71 17.68 -7.92
C LEU A 108 5.50 18.73 -9.00
N LYS A 109 6.57 19.36 -9.50
CA LYS A 109 6.50 20.28 -10.67
C LYS A 109 6.00 19.52 -11.92
N LEU A 110 6.44 18.29 -12.14
CA LEU A 110 5.94 17.45 -13.26
C LEU A 110 4.46 17.10 -13.09
N LEU A 111 4.01 16.83 -11.87
CA LEU A 111 2.63 16.42 -11.56
C LEU A 111 1.67 17.61 -11.48
N SER A 112 2.15 18.82 -11.26
CA SER A 112 1.33 20.04 -11.10
C SER A 112 0.41 20.27 -12.30
N GLY A 113 -0.89 20.33 -12.06
CA GLY A 113 -1.93 20.50 -13.07
C GLY A 113 -2.16 19.27 -13.96
N GLN A 114 -1.47 18.14 -13.73
CA GLN A 114 -1.55 16.96 -14.57
C GLN A 114 -2.45 15.87 -13.97
N LYS A 115 -2.99 15.04 -14.87
CA LYS A 115 -3.56 13.74 -14.51
C LYS A 115 -2.45 12.72 -14.44
N HIS A 116 -2.53 11.85 -13.44
CA HIS A 116 -1.60 10.72 -13.29
C HIS A 116 -2.30 9.55 -12.61
N TYR A 117 -1.62 8.41 -12.54
CA TYR A 117 -2.19 7.18 -12.05
C TYR A 117 -1.35 6.59 -10.92
N GLN A 118 -2.04 6.06 -9.90
CA GLN A 118 -1.46 5.16 -8.91
C GLN A 118 -1.94 3.75 -9.20
N HIS A 119 -1.02 2.86 -9.54
CA HIS A 119 -1.26 1.42 -9.64
C HIS A 119 -0.79 0.77 -8.36
N SER A 120 -1.65 0.04 -7.68
CA SER A 120 -1.31 -0.68 -6.45
C SER A 120 -1.68 -2.14 -6.58
N GLY A 121 -0.73 -3.02 -6.30
CA GLY A 121 -0.88 -4.47 -6.29
C GLY A 121 -0.77 -5.02 -4.87
N VAL A 122 -1.54 -6.05 -4.57
CA VAL A 122 -1.51 -6.77 -3.31
C VAL A 122 -1.69 -8.27 -3.57
N CYS A 123 -1.04 -9.11 -2.76
CA CYS A 123 -1.21 -10.55 -2.83
C CYS A 123 -1.19 -11.19 -1.43
N ILE A 124 -1.72 -12.40 -1.36
CA ILE A 124 -1.68 -13.27 -0.19
C ILE A 124 -0.96 -14.56 -0.56
N PHE A 125 0.08 -14.87 0.21
CA PHE A 125 0.80 -16.13 0.13
C PHE A 125 0.51 -17.00 1.36
N LYS A 126 0.45 -18.32 1.16
CA LYS A 126 0.43 -19.33 2.19
C LYS A 126 1.13 -20.57 1.67
N ASN A 127 1.93 -21.23 2.50
CA ASN A 127 2.69 -22.41 2.10
C ASN A 127 3.48 -22.17 0.80
N GLN A 128 4.17 -21.04 0.70
CA GLN A 128 4.97 -20.60 -0.46
C GLN A 128 4.18 -20.47 -1.78
N SER A 129 2.85 -20.46 -1.74
CA SER A 129 2.00 -20.33 -2.91
C SER A 129 1.15 -19.07 -2.84
N CYS A 130 1.03 -18.37 -3.97
CA CYS A 130 0.11 -17.25 -4.09
C CYS A 130 -1.33 -17.79 -4.14
N ILE A 131 -2.11 -17.55 -3.10
CA ILE A 131 -3.50 -18.02 -2.99
C ILE A 131 -4.53 -16.96 -3.39
N TRP A 132 -4.11 -15.70 -3.46
CA TRP A 132 -4.93 -14.59 -3.93
C TRP A 132 -4.05 -13.40 -4.32
N HIS A 133 -4.49 -12.61 -5.32
CA HIS A 133 -3.87 -11.34 -5.67
C HIS A 133 -4.91 -10.40 -6.32
N TYR A 134 -4.63 -9.11 -6.25
CA TYR A 134 -5.47 -8.07 -6.81
C TYR A 134 -4.64 -6.84 -7.16
N SER A 135 -5.07 -6.09 -8.18
CA SER A 135 -4.55 -4.76 -8.46
C SER A 135 -5.67 -3.78 -8.70
N GLU A 136 -5.43 -2.54 -8.36
CA GLU A 136 -6.33 -1.42 -8.60
C GLU A 136 -5.55 -0.22 -9.10
N THR A 137 -6.15 0.50 -10.04
CA THR A 137 -5.62 1.74 -10.60
C THR A 137 -6.52 2.90 -10.23
N VAL A 138 -5.94 3.97 -9.70
CA VAL A 138 -6.64 5.21 -9.35
C VAL A 138 -6.12 6.33 -10.20
N GLU A 139 -7.03 7.10 -10.82
CA GLU A 139 -6.73 8.34 -11.51
C GLU A 139 -6.79 9.51 -10.53
N LEU A 140 -5.75 10.35 -10.52
CA LEU A 140 -5.68 11.57 -9.73
C LEU A 140 -5.40 12.76 -10.64
N LYS A 141 -5.93 13.93 -10.29
CA LYS A 141 -5.55 15.20 -10.91
C LYS A 141 -5.06 16.16 -9.85
N MET A 142 -3.82 16.61 -10.00
CA MET A 142 -3.24 17.61 -9.12
C MET A 142 -3.72 19.02 -9.49
N HIS A 143 -3.87 19.89 -8.51
CA HIS A 143 -4.04 21.32 -8.75
C HIS A 143 -2.84 21.89 -9.50
N SER A 144 -3.03 23.01 -10.22
CA SER A 144 -1.90 23.80 -10.70
C SER A 144 -1.26 24.51 -9.50
N LEU A 145 -0.12 24.01 -9.07
CA LEU A 145 0.60 24.48 -7.88
C LEU A 145 1.68 25.47 -8.28
N SER A 146 1.81 26.55 -7.52
CA SER A 146 2.96 27.45 -7.61
C SER A 146 4.22 26.80 -7.03
N GLU A 147 5.38 27.32 -7.41
CA GLU A 147 6.65 26.83 -6.85
C GLU A 147 6.73 26.98 -5.33
N ALA A 148 6.17 28.06 -4.79
CA ALA A 148 6.14 28.32 -3.35
C ALA A 148 5.29 27.27 -2.61
N GLU A 149 4.13 26.87 -3.15
CA GLU A 149 3.27 25.82 -2.57
C GLU A 149 3.98 24.47 -2.58
N ILE A 150 4.67 24.13 -3.68
CA ILE A 150 5.44 22.87 -3.79
C ILE A 150 6.57 22.84 -2.75
N ILE A 151 7.36 23.91 -2.65
CA ILE A 151 8.47 23.99 -1.68
C ILE A 151 7.94 23.88 -0.25
N ASN A 152 6.90 24.65 0.10
CA ASN A 152 6.29 24.60 1.42
C ASN A 152 5.78 23.21 1.78
N TYR A 153 5.11 22.53 0.84
CA TYR A 153 4.64 21.17 1.04
C TYR A 153 5.80 20.20 1.31
N VAL A 154 6.86 20.25 0.49
CA VAL A 154 8.03 19.37 0.64
C VAL A 154 8.75 19.62 1.96
N GLU A 155 8.84 20.88 2.41
CA GLU A 155 9.45 21.21 3.71
C GLU A 155 8.62 20.66 4.89
N MET A 156 7.30 20.74 4.81
CA MET A 156 6.41 20.29 5.89
C MET A 156 6.29 18.76 5.97
N GLU A 157 6.17 18.08 4.82
CA GLU A 157 5.84 16.64 4.75
C GLU A 157 7.04 15.73 4.57
N ASN A 158 8.14 16.27 4.00
CA ASN A 158 9.31 15.47 3.65
C ASN A 158 8.96 14.15 2.90
N PRO A 159 8.35 14.21 1.70
CA PRO A 159 7.78 13.06 1.00
C PRO A 159 8.82 12.26 0.20
N ILE A 160 10.08 12.25 0.60
CA ILE A 160 11.21 11.68 -0.14
C ILE A 160 11.12 10.17 -0.38
N ASN A 161 10.35 9.46 0.45
CA ASN A 161 10.16 8.01 0.36
C ASN A 161 8.81 7.60 -0.25
N ALA A 162 8.02 8.56 -0.76
CA ALA A 162 6.73 8.31 -1.39
C ALA A 162 6.82 8.36 -2.92
N ALA A 163 6.26 7.37 -3.63
CA ALA A 163 6.13 7.39 -5.08
C ALA A 163 5.25 8.58 -5.50
N GLY A 164 5.73 9.39 -6.49
CA GLY A 164 5.06 10.63 -6.86
C GLY A 164 5.32 11.81 -5.91
N ALA A 165 6.15 11.65 -4.89
CA ALA A 165 6.55 12.70 -3.94
C ALA A 165 5.37 13.30 -3.14
N TYR A 166 4.35 12.52 -2.80
CA TYR A 166 3.27 12.96 -1.92
C TYR A 166 2.80 11.87 -0.95
N LYS A 167 2.34 12.29 0.24
CA LYS A 167 1.74 11.43 1.26
C LYS A 167 0.25 11.75 1.32
N PHE A 168 -0.57 10.89 0.72
CA PHE A 168 -2.01 11.13 0.60
C PHE A 168 -2.75 11.05 1.94
N GLU A 169 -2.20 10.31 2.88
CA GLU A 169 -2.72 10.14 4.25
C GLU A 169 -2.60 11.37 5.14
N SER A 170 -1.91 12.41 4.69
CA SER A 170 -1.65 13.65 5.43
C SER A 170 -1.87 14.89 4.56
N LEU A 171 -0.97 15.88 4.59
CA LEU A 171 -1.13 17.13 3.82
C LEU A 171 -1.20 16.90 2.31
N GLY A 172 -0.67 15.79 1.80
CA GLY A 172 -0.67 15.46 0.38
C GLY A 172 -2.05 15.37 -0.24
N CYS A 173 -3.11 15.05 0.53
CA CYS A 173 -4.47 15.04 -0.01
C CYS A 173 -4.94 16.42 -0.51
N ASN A 174 -4.38 17.53 0.01
CA ASN A 174 -4.71 18.89 -0.43
C ASN A 174 -4.14 19.25 -1.81
N LEU A 175 -3.24 18.45 -2.35
CA LEU A 175 -2.63 18.71 -3.65
C LEU A 175 -3.56 18.39 -4.83
N PHE A 176 -4.69 17.71 -4.59
CA PHE A 176 -5.53 17.15 -5.65
C PHE A 176 -6.85 17.88 -5.84
N SER A 177 -7.20 18.13 -7.11
CA SER A 177 -8.52 18.64 -7.50
C SER A 177 -9.58 17.56 -7.56
N TYR A 178 -9.20 16.31 -7.87
CA TYR A 178 -10.05 15.13 -7.72
C TYR A 178 -9.23 13.84 -7.64
N VAL A 179 -9.88 12.79 -7.13
CA VAL A 179 -9.38 11.40 -7.09
C VAL A 179 -10.51 10.49 -7.54
N ASN A 180 -10.28 9.66 -8.54
CA ASN A 180 -11.23 8.68 -9.04
C ASN A 180 -10.76 7.27 -8.67
N GLY A 181 -11.24 6.76 -7.56
CA GLY A 181 -10.90 5.45 -6.99
C GLY A 181 -10.72 5.49 -5.48
N SER A 182 -10.19 4.41 -4.93
CA SER A 182 -10.02 4.23 -3.48
C SER A 182 -8.83 5.03 -2.92
N SER A 183 -9.06 5.75 -1.83
CA SER A 183 -7.98 6.42 -1.09
C SER A 183 -6.95 5.43 -0.52
N HIS A 184 -7.36 4.21 -0.17
CA HIS A 184 -6.45 3.17 0.29
C HIS A 184 -5.49 2.73 -0.83
N THR A 185 -5.98 2.65 -2.06
CA THR A 185 -5.14 2.34 -3.24
C THR A 185 -4.14 3.45 -3.51
N VAL A 186 -4.52 4.73 -3.34
CA VAL A 186 -3.59 5.86 -3.42
C VAL A 186 -2.50 5.77 -2.35
N ARG A 187 -2.84 5.32 -1.14
CA ARG A 187 -1.91 5.08 -0.02
C ARG A 187 -1.02 3.83 -0.22
N GLY A 188 -1.25 3.04 -1.27
CA GLY A 188 -0.36 1.96 -1.70
C GLY A 188 -0.86 0.53 -1.49
N MET A 189 -2.13 0.33 -1.14
CA MET A 189 -2.71 -1.01 -1.00
C MET A 189 -4.24 -0.97 -1.14
N PRO A 190 -4.85 -1.79 -2.03
CA PRO A 190 -6.29 -1.99 -2.10
C PRO A 190 -6.83 -2.69 -0.83
N LEU A 191 -7.03 -1.93 0.25
CA LEU A 191 -7.32 -2.48 1.57
C LEU A 191 -8.65 -3.26 1.63
N ILE A 192 -9.73 -2.72 1.05
CA ILE A 192 -11.04 -3.37 1.13
C ILE A 192 -11.07 -4.72 0.40
N PRO A 193 -10.55 -4.85 -0.85
CA PRO A 193 -10.39 -6.14 -1.50
C PRO A 193 -9.53 -7.13 -0.69
N LEU A 194 -8.43 -6.66 -0.08
CA LEU A 194 -7.58 -7.50 0.77
C LEU A 194 -8.33 -8.03 1.99
N LEU A 195 -9.05 -7.17 2.72
CA LEU A 195 -9.82 -7.57 3.90
C LEU A 195 -10.93 -8.57 3.56
N ASN A 196 -11.58 -8.40 2.40
CA ASN A 196 -12.58 -9.35 1.91
C ASN A 196 -11.94 -10.72 1.61
N ALA A 197 -10.80 -10.73 0.90
CA ALA A 197 -10.07 -11.96 0.63
C ALA A 197 -9.62 -12.69 1.92
N LEU A 198 -9.10 -11.94 2.91
CA LEU A 198 -8.71 -12.53 4.20
C LEU A 198 -9.90 -13.17 4.94
N ARG A 199 -11.12 -12.62 4.79
CA ARG A 199 -12.37 -13.19 5.34
C ARG A 199 -12.82 -14.42 4.56
N GLU A 200 -12.88 -14.36 3.25
CA GLU A 200 -13.27 -15.46 2.36
C GLU A 200 -12.34 -16.68 2.54
N LEU A 201 -11.05 -16.44 2.73
CA LEU A 201 -10.04 -17.43 3.05
C LEU A 201 -10.07 -17.91 4.52
N ASN A 202 -11.02 -17.41 5.34
CA ASN A 202 -11.13 -17.72 6.76
C ASN A 202 -9.87 -17.40 7.58
N ILE A 203 -9.05 -16.44 7.17
CA ILE A 203 -7.84 -16.01 7.87
C ILE A 203 -8.20 -15.06 9.02
N ILE A 204 -9.16 -14.14 8.80
CA ILE A 204 -9.70 -13.25 9.82
C ILE A 204 -11.20 -13.47 9.99
N SER A 205 -11.72 -13.11 11.17
CA SER A 205 -13.16 -13.14 11.46
C SER A 205 -13.80 -11.76 11.22
N CYS A 206 -15.13 -11.73 11.06
CA CYS A 206 -15.88 -10.47 11.04
C CYS A 206 -15.92 -9.89 12.46
N LEU A 207 -15.84 -8.55 12.60
CA LEU A 207 -15.89 -7.82 13.89
C LEU A 207 -17.15 -8.09 14.73
N LEU A 208 -18.20 -8.65 14.13
CA LEU A 208 -19.51 -8.84 14.77
C LEU A 208 -19.66 -10.15 15.55
N TYR A 209 -18.66 -11.01 15.59
CA TYR A 209 -18.71 -12.23 16.42
C TYR A 209 -18.06 -11.97 17.78
N THR A 210 -18.75 -11.23 18.65
CA THR A 210 -18.60 -11.43 20.09
C THR A 210 -19.39 -12.67 20.42
N SER A 211 -18.73 -13.72 20.91
CA SER A 211 -19.44 -14.87 21.52
C SER A 211 -20.43 -14.30 22.54
N PRO A 212 -21.71 -14.72 22.53
CA PRO A 212 -22.60 -14.34 23.60
C PRO A 212 -21.96 -14.77 24.90
N SER A 213 -21.81 -13.82 25.85
CA SER A 213 -21.43 -14.14 27.24
C SER A 213 -22.38 -15.23 27.72
N PRO A 214 -21.91 -16.32 28.37
CA PRO A 214 -22.81 -17.23 29.06
C PRO A 214 -23.61 -16.38 30.04
N ARG A 215 -24.92 -16.36 29.88
CA ARG A 215 -25.79 -15.78 30.90
C ARG A 215 -25.81 -16.78 32.06
N ASP A 216 -25.37 -16.31 33.20
CA ASP A 216 -25.60 -16.96 34.50
C ASP A 216 -27.10 -17.13 34.76
#